data_7d59bc3d1023c77d7916c87c92e6045f
#
_entry.id   7d59bc3d1023c77d7916c87c92e6045f
#
_cell.length_a   1.000
_cell.length_b   1.000
_cell.length_c   1.000
_cell.angle_alpha   90.00
_cell.angle_beta   90.00
_cell.angle_gamma   90.00
#
_symmetry.space_group_name_H-M   'P 1'
#
loop_
_entity.id
_entity.type
_entity.pdbx_description
1 polymer ?
#
loop_
_entity_poly.entity_id
_entity_poly.type
_entity_poly.pdbx_seq_one_letter_code
_entity_poly.pdbx_strand_id
1 'polypeptide(L)'
;MKNIEKLMVTLFEEPFPHMICKDFYNPEELELIWEELKFYTKPGKLLEAKDYGGVVGYTNAKALMLDSVYPDHSRSDGINYRTLSNILTVNRKLFTSGVLDAFAGIHDCCSIANQSNSDTTKIRYYHDGEGYDPHTDKGFQFLGFSYFYKEPKKFTGGQLYFPKYNYEVSCDNNSMIVFPGWVEHGVREVKIE
;
A
#
# COMPACT_ATOMS: atom_id res chain seq x y z
N MET A 1 -13.04 -2.58 -28.53
CA MET A 1 -13.56 -2.04 -27.25
C MET A 1 -12.87 -2.83 -26.15
N LYS A 2 -11.90 -2.22 -25.41
CA LYS A 2 -11.30 -2.85 -24.24
C LYS A 2 -12.38 -2.85 -23.15
N ASN A 3 -12.76 -4.02 -22.64
CA ASN A 3 -13.58 -4.15 -21.45
C ASN A 3 -12.79 -3.51 -20.30
N ILE A 4 -13.23 -2.34 -19.85
CA ILE A 4 -12.82 -1.80 -18.57
C ILE A 4 -13.56 -2.65 -17.55
N GLU A 5 -12.89 -3.67 -16.99
CA GLU A 5 -13.42 -4.37 -15.83
C GLU A 5 -13.71 -3.31 -14.77
N LYS A 6 -14.97 -3.25 -14.37
CA LYS A 6 -15.45 -2.22 -13.45
C LYS A 6 -14.81 -2.50 -12.09
N LEU A 7 -13.86 -1.67 -11.71
CA LEU A 7 -13.23 -1.71 -10.39
C LEU A 7 -14.32 -1.78 -9.30
N MET A 8 -14.25 -2.80 -8.44
CA MET A 8 -15.19 -2.93 -7.32
C MET A 8 -14.74 -2.07 -6.16
N VAL A 9 -15.37 -0.89 -6.03
CA VAL A 9 -15.07 0.10 -5.00
C VAL A 9 -16.22 0.16 -4.01
N THR A 10 -15.90 0.07 -2.71
CA THR A 10 -16.83 0.31 -1.62
C THR A 10 -16.33 1.50 -0.81
N LEU A 11 -17.20 2.49 -0.60
CA LEU A 11 -16.92 3.71 0.14
C LEU A 11 -17.57 3.65 1.52
N PHE A 12 -16.86 4.09 2.54
CA PHE A 12 -17.31 4.10 3.92
C PHE A 12 -17.05 5.48 4.54
N GLU A 13 -18.08 6.09 5.15
CA GLU A 13 -17.91 7.27 5.98
C GLU A 13 -17.55 6.89 7.42
N GLU A 14 -18.12 5.78 7.91
CA GLU A 14 -17.94 5.26 9.26
C GLU A 14 -17.13 3.95 9.28
N PRO A 15 -16.38 3.67 10.34
CA PRO A 15 -16.13 4.47 11.54
C PRO A 15 -15.14 5.63 11.35
N PHE A 16 -14.56 5.74 10.18
CA PHE A 16 -13.75 6.85 9.63
C PHE A 16 -13.82 6.76 8.11
N PRO A 17 -13.60 7.86 7.38
CA PRO A 17 -13.65 7.81 5.91
C PRO A 17 -12.58 6.89 5.36
N HIS A 18 -12.99 5.86 4.61
CA HIS A 18 -12.09 4.97 3.91
C HIS A 18 -12.74 4.33 2.67
N MET A 19 -11.91 3.79 1.82
CA MET A 19 -12.33 3.13 0.59
C MET A 19 -11.65 1.76 0.49
N ILE A 20 -12.41 0.74 0.11
CA ILE A 20 -11.87 -0.60 -0.18
C ILE A 20 -12.12 -0.91 -1.64
N CYS A 21 -11.06 -1.27 -2.35
CA CYS A 21 -11.10 -1.74 -3.73
C CYS A 21 -10.71 -3.22 -3.75
N LYS A 22 -11.59 -4.09 -4.24
CA LYS A 22 -11.28 -5.49 -4.51
C LYS A 22 -10.83 -5.65 -5.95
N ASP A 23 -9.94 -6.61 -6.19
CA ASP A 23 -9.35 -6.85 -7.51
C ASP A 23 -8.81 -5.56 -8.14
N PHE A 24 -8.03 -4.81 -7.32
CA PHE A 24 -7.60 -3.46 -7.68
C PHE A 24 -6.71 -3.46 -8.93
N TYR A 25 -5.83 -4.43 -9.05
CA TYR A 25 -4.98 -4.59 -10.22
C TYR A 25 -5.55 -5.67 -11.15
N ASN A 26 -5.58 -5.39 -12.44
CA ASN A 26 -5.96 -6.37 -13.44
C ASN A 26 -4.87 -7.46 -13.61
N PRO A 27 -5.12 -8.56 -14.33
CA PRO A 27 -4.16 -9.65 -14.46
C PRO A 27 -2.79 -9.24 -15.02
N GLU A 28 -2.75 -8.34 -16.01
CA GLU A 28 -1.49 -7.85 -16.60
C GLU A 28 -0.71 -6.99 -15.59
N GLU A 29 -1.38 -6.13 -14.85
CA GLU A 29 -0.79 -5.32 -13.79
C GLU A 29 -0.26 -6.21 -12.66
N LEU A 30 -0.99 -7.27 -12.28
CA LEU A 30 -0.56 -8.22 -11.27
C LEU A 30 0.69 -8.99 -11.69
N GLU A 31 0.79 -9.40 -12.94
CA GLU A 31 1.99 -10.08 -13.45
C GLU A 31 3.23 -9.19 -13.29
N LEU A 32 3.14 -7.93 -13.69
CA LEU A 32 4.22 -6.94 -13.54
C LEU A 32 4.60 -6.72 -12.07
N ILE A 33 3.60 -6.60 -11.17
CA ILE A 33 3.84 -6.45 -9.73
C ILE A 33 4.53 -7.69 -9.18
N TRP A 34 4.05 -8.90 -9.50
CA TRP A 34 4.65 -10.13 -9.00
C TRP A 34 6.06 -10.38 -9.52
N GLU A 35 6.38 -9.97 -10.75
CA GLU A 35 7.74 -10.03 -11.29
C GLU A 35 8.70 -9.24 -10.39
N GLU A 36 8.35 -8.00 -10.04
CA GLU A 36 9.18 -7.14 -9.21
C GLU A 36 9.19 -7.58 -7.74
N LEU A 37 8.06 -8.00 -7.17
CA LEU A 37 7.98 -8.55 -5.80
C LEU A 37 8.85 -9.81 -5.65
N LYS A 38 8.85 -10.72 -6.62
CA LYS A 38 9.74 -11.90 -6.62
C LYS A 38 11.22 -11.53 -6.59
N PHE A 39 11.59 -10.39 -7.16
CA PHE A 39 12.96 -9.87 -7.09
C PHE A 39 13.27 -9.35 -5.68
N TYR A 40 12.43 -8.47 -5.14
CA TYR A 40 12.70 -7.81 -3.86
C TYR A 40 12.55 -8.72 -2.64
N THR A 41 11.72 -9.75 -2.71
CA THR A 41 11.57 -10.72 -1.60
C THR A 41 12.71 -11.75 -1.53
N LYS A 42 13.70 -11.68 -2.43
CA LYS A 42 14.93 -12.50 -2.32
C LYS A 42 15.77 -12.04 -1.12
N PRO A 43 16.56 -12.95 -0.50
CA PRO A 43 17.44 -12.59 0.62
C PRO A 43 18.33 -11.38 0.31
N GLY A 44 18.43 -10.45 1.26
CA GLY A 44 19.31 -9.28 1.18
C GLY A 44 18.81 -8.13 0.29
N LYS A 45 17.57 -8.19 -0.21
CA LYS A 45 16.98 -7.11 -1.03
C LYS A 45 16.16 -6.11 -0.20
N LEU A 46 15.47 -6.59 0.82
CA LEU A 46 14.74 -5.74 1.76
C LEU A 46 15.63 -5.43 2.97
N LEU A 47 15.44 -4.25 3.53
CA LEU A 47 16.17 -3.75 4.68
C LEU A 47 15.47 -4.12 5.98
N GLU A 48 16.24 -4.34 7.03
CA GLU A 48 15.72 -4.46 8.40
C GLU A 48 15.13 -3.13 8.88
N ALA A 49 14.20 -3.18 9.84
CA ALA A 49 13.50 -1.99 10.34
C ALA A 49 14.47 -0.86 10.75
N LYS A 50 15.57 -1.19 11.40
CA LYS A 50 16.62 -0.23 11.83
C LYS A 50 17.32 0.49 10.65
N ASP A 51 17.35 -0.13 9.47
CA ASP A 51 18.15 0.35 8.33
C ASP A 51 17.33 1.20 7.33
N TYR A 52 15.99 1.15 7.40
CA TYR A 52 15.13 1.98 6.53
C TYR A 52 14.41 3.12 7.27
N GLY A 53 14.83 3.43 8.49
CA GLY A 53 14.21 4.47 9.31
C GLY A 53 12.85 4.06 9.90
N GLY A 54 12.55 2.77 9.93
CA GLY A 54 11.45 2.22 10.71
C GLY A 54 11.70 2.49 12.20
N VAL A 55 10.64 2.80 12.94
CA VAL A 55 10.78 2.97 14.40
C VAL A 55 11.02 1.59 15.00
N VAL A 56 12.27 1.34 15.42
CA VAL A 56 12.68 0.10 16.08
C VAL A 56 11.79 -0.11 17.31
N GLY A 57 11.17 -1.28 17.41
CA GLY A 57 10.21 -1.61 18.47
C GLY A 57 8.74 -1.55 18.04
N TYR A 58 8.40 -0.88 16.92
CA TYR A 58 7.03 -0.86 16.39
C TYR A 58 6.81 -1.89 15.28
N THR A 59 7.85 -2.27 14.57
CA THR A 59 7.79 -3.30 13.54
C THR A 59 9.12 -4.05 13.43
N ASN A 60 9.05 -5.32 13.15
CA ASN A 60 10.19 -6.18 12.82
C ASN A 60 10.17 -6.62 11.34
N ALA A 61 9.16 -6.20 10.59
CA ALA A 61 9.04 -6.55 9.17
C ALA A 61 10.09 -5.83 8.31
N LYS A 62 10.57 -6.53 7.28
CA LYS A 62 11.51 -5.97 6.31
C LYS A 62 10.79 -5.08 5.31
N ALA A 63 11.46 -4.02 4.89
CA ALA A 63 10.90 -3.10 3.92
C ALA A 63 11.93 -2.48 2.98
N LEU A 64 11.42 -1.89 1.89
CA LEU A 64 12.20 -1.08 0.97
C LEU A 64 11.34 0.08 0.47
N MET A 65 11.86 1.30 0.55
CA MET A 65 11.28 2.47 -0.09
C MET A 65 11.69 2.46 -1.56
N LEU A 66 10.78 2.18 -2.48
CA LEU A 66 11.09 2.09 -3.92
C LEU A 66 11.59 3.42 -4.48
N ASP A 67 11.10 4.53 -3.97
CA ASP A 67 11.53 5.86 -4.40
C ASP A 67 13.00 6.15 -4.09
N SER A 68 13.59 5.48 -3.11
CA SER A 68 15.03 5.57 -2.85
C SER A 68 15.87 4.82 -3.89
N VAL A 69 15.29 3.80 -4.51
CA VAL A 69 15.92 3.01 -5.57
C VAL A 69 15.71 3.65 -6.94
N TYR A 70 14.50 4.16 -7.16
CA TYR A 70 14.04 4.76 -8.41
C TYR A 70 13.63 6.23 -8.20
N PRO A 71 14.58 7.13 -7.98
CA PRO A 71 14.25 8.54 -7.76
C PRO A 71 13.67 9.17 -9.02
N ASP A 72 12.75 10.12 -8.84
CA ASP A 72 12.33 11.00 -9.90
C ASP A 72 13.26 12.22 -10.00
N HIS A 73 13.28 12.87 -11.13
CA HIS A 73 13.82 14.20 -11.45
C HIS A 73 15.07 14.75 -10.73
N SER A 74 15.62 14.08 -9.74
CA SER A 74 16.71 14.59 -8.93
C SER A 74 18.10 14.48 -9.59
N ARG A 75 18.15 13.87 -10.78
CA ARG A 75 19.41 13.69 -11.51
C ARG A 75 19.53 14.62 -12.72
N SER A 76 20.74 15.10 -12.96
CA SER A 76 21.08 16.00 -14.06
C SER A 76 20.87 15.42 -15.46
N ASP A 77 20.59 14.10 -15.56
CA ASP A 77 20.34 13.40 -16.82
C ASP A 77 18.90 13.54 -17.33
N GLY A 78 17.98 14.09 -16.52
CA GLY A 78 16.59 14.28 -16.89
C GLY A 78 15.75 12.98 -16.98
N ILE A 79 16.28 11.85 -16.51
CA ILE A 79 15.61 10.57 -16.56
C ILE A 79 14.70 10.40 -15.33
N ASN A 80 13.45 10.05 -15.56
CA ASN A 80 12.55 9.62 -14.49
C ASN A 80 12.74 8.13 -14.24
N TYR A 81 13.57 7.78 -13.25
CA TYR A 81 13.89 6.39 -12.91
C TYR A 81 12.69 5.62 -12.35
N ARG A 82 11.65 6.28 -11.87
CA ARG A 82 10.41 5.61 -11.42
C ARG A 82 9.77 4.73 -12.51
N THR A 83 9.96 5.10 -13.78
CA THR A 83 9.44 4.32 -14.92
C THR A 83 10.14 2.97 -15.12
N LEU A 84 11.26 2.72 -14.44
CA LEU A 84 11.94 1.43 -14.45
C LEU A 84 11.36 0.42 -13.44
N SER A 85 10.51 0.88 -12.51
CA SER A 85 9.78 0.03 -11.58
C SER A 85 8.39 -0.26 -12.11
N ASN A 86 8.05 -1.52 -12.23
CA ASN A 86 6.71 -1.96 -12.57
C ASN A 86 5.70 -1.52 -11.50
N ILE A 87 6.05 -1.71 -10.22
CA ILE A 87 5.20 -1.34 -9.08
C ILE A 87 4.91 0.15 -9.07
N LEU A 88 5.94 1.00 -9.20
CA LEU A 88 5.75 2.45 -9.21
C LEU A 88 4.91 2.91 -10.41
N THR A 89 5.08 2.27 -11.56
CA THR A 89 4.30 2.57 -12.77
C THR A 89 2.84 2.18 -12.60
N VAL A 90 2.58 0.97 -12.11
CA VAL A 90 1.21 0.45 -11.94
C VAL A 90 0.48 1.16 -10.81
N ASN A 91 1.17 1.52 -9.72
CA ASN A 91 0.59 2.26 -8.60
C ASN A 91 0.06 3.65 -8.98
N ARG A 92 0.52 4.22 -10.11
CA ARG A 92 -0.07 5.46 -10.64
C ARG A 92 -1.58 5.33 -10.92
N LYS A 93 -2.09 4.11 -11.01
CA LYS A 93 -3.53 3.85 -11.11
C LYS A 93 -4.32 4.47 -9.95
N LEU A 94 -3.77 4.52 -8.74
CA LEU A 94 -4.39 5.19 -7.59
C LEU A 94 -4.68 6.67 -7.87
N PHE A 95 -3.81 7.32 -8.66
CA PHE A 95 -3.91 8.72 -9.04
C PHE A 95 -4.74 8.97 -10.30
N THR A 96 -5.45 7.97 -10.81
CA THR A 96 -6.43 8.21 -11.87
C THR A 96 -7.60 9.01 -11.30
N SER A 97 -8.14 9.93 -12.08
CA SER A 97 -9.21 10.83 -11.66
C SER A 97 -10.37 10.09 -10.99
N GLY A 98 -10.76 8.92 -11.49
CA GLY A 98 -11.89 8.18 -10.94
C GLY A 98 -11.65 7.59 -9.54
N VAL A 99 -10.42 7.23 -9.18
CA VAL A 99 -10.09 6.61 -7.88
C VAL A 99 -9.95 7.68 -6.80
N LEU A 100 -9.15 8.72 -7.04
CA LEU A 100 -8.98 9.81 -6.08
C LEU A 100 -10.25 10.63 -5.89
N ASP A 101 -11.00 10.88 -6.96
CA ASP A 101 -12.28 11.59 -6.87
C ASP A 101 -13.29 10.82 -6.00
N ALA A 102 -13.34 9.48 -6.14
CA ALA A 102 -14.20 8.64 -5.32
C ALA A 102 -13.81 8.73 -3.83
N PHE A 103 -12.50 8.65 -3.51
CA PHE A 103 -12.01 8.81 -2.14
C PHE A 103 -12.27 10.21 -1.58
N ALA A 104 -11.95 11.24 -2.36
CA ALA A 104 -12.14 12.64 -1.96
C ALA A 104 -13.62 12.98 -1.71
N GLY A 105 -14.54 12.31 -2.40
CA GLY A 105 -15.97 12.49 -2.26
C GLY A 105 -16.60 11.81 -1.05
N ILE A 106 -15.85 10.98 -0.28
CA ILE A 106 -16.40 10.29 0.89
C ILE A 106 -16.76 11.29 2.00
N HIS A 107 -15.86 12.22 2.28
CA HIS A 107 -16.01 13.18 3.37
C HIS A 107 -15.13 14.41 3.09
N ASP A 108 -15.51 15.59 3.59
CA ASP A 108 -14.77 16.85 3.36
C ASP A 108 -13.29 16.77 3.73
N CYS A 109 -12.93 16.02 4.79
CA CYS A 109 -11.52 15.83 5.18
C CYS A 109 -10.70 15.03 4.16
N CYS A 110 -11.34 14.29 3.26
CA CYS A 110 -10.69 13.54 2.19
C CYS A 110 -10.45 14.37 0.93
N SER A 111 -11.11 15.52 0.78
CA SER A 111 -11.04 16.37 -0.42
C SER A 111 -9.62 16.81 -0.76
N ILE A 112 -8.74 16.89 0.23
CA ILE A 112 -7.32 17.22 0.06
C ILE A 112 -6.58 16.20 -0.82
N ALA A 113 -7.08 14.97 -0.96
CA ALA A 113 -6.49 13.95 -1.81
C ALA A 113 -6.39 14.42 -3.27
N ASN A 114 -7.34 15.21 -3.75
CA ASN A 114 -7.33 15.79 -5.10
C ASN A 114 -6.20 16.81 -5.33
N GLN A 115 -5.53 17.26 -4.27
CA GLN A 115 -4.36 18.14 -4.37
C GLN A 115 -3.05 17.35 -4.41
N SER A 116 -3.10 16.02 -4.25
CA SER A 116 -1.90 15.17 -4.25
C SER A 116 -1.33 15.03 -5.65
N ASN A 117 -0.08 15.39 -5.80
CA ASN A 117 0.66 15.34 -7.06
C ASN A 117 1.90 14.43 -7.00
N SER A 118 2.23 13.91 -5.82
CA SER A 118 3.36 13.01 -5.60
C SER A 118 2.97 11.88 -4.65
N ASP A 119 3.70 10.80 -4.73
CA ASP A 119 3.55 9.61 -3.89
C ASP A 119 4.91 9.04 -3.50
N THR A 120 4.91 8.27 -2.43
CA THR A 120 6.01 7.37 -2.09
C THR A 120 5.48 5.96 -1.94
N THR A 121 6.23 4.98 -2.42
CA THR A 121 5.82 3.58 -2.37
C THR A 121 6.82 2.75 -1.57
N LYS A 122 6.31 2.04 -0.58
CA LYS A 122 7.09 1.13 0.26
C LYS A 122 6.61 -0.31 0.06
N ILE A 123 7.53 -1.22 -0.29
CA ILE A 123 7.30 -2.66 -0.18
C ILE A 123 7.59 -3.05 1.26
N ARG A 124 6.70 -3.84 1.85
CA ARG A 124 6.90 -4.44 3.17
C ARG A 124 6.61 -5.94 3.07
N TYR A 125 7.46 -6.74 3.67
CA TYR A 125 7.34 -8.18 3.68
C TYR A 125 7.32 -8.69 5.12
N TYR A 126 6.31 -9.47 5.44
CA TYR A 126 6.07 -10.02 6.76
C TYR A 126 6.40 -11.52 6.77
N HIS A 127 7.20 -11.95 7.73
CA HIS A 127 7.46 -13.34 8.05
C HIS A 127 6.59 -13.78 9.24
N ASP A 128 6.77 -15.04 9.64
CA ASP A 128 6.11 -15.58 10.83
C ASP A 128 6.49 -14.77 12.09
N GLY A 129 5.49 -14.43 12.91
CA GLY A 129 5.64 -13.62 14.11
C GLY A 129 5.85 -12.12 13.86
N GLU A 130 5.79 -11.63 12.62
CA GLU A 130 5.97 -10.22 12.32
C GLU A 130 4.64 -9.47 12.20
N GLY A 131 4.63 -8.23 12.68
CA GLY A 131 3.50 -7.34 12.65
C GLY A 131 3.92 -5.87 12.64
N TYR A 132 2.98 -4.98 12.90
CA TYR A 132 3.26 -3.56 13.06
C TYR A 132 2.35 -2.97 14.12
N ASP A 133 2.95 -2.39 15.16
CA ASP A 133 2.21 -1.74 16.23
C ASP A 133 1.46 -0.50 15.74
N PRO A 134 0.40 -0.09 16.46
CA PRO A 134 -0.39 1.08 16.10
C PRO A 134 0.45 2.35 16.02
N HIS A 135 0.28 3.07 14.91
CA HIS A 135 0.95 4.35 14.65
C HIS A 135 0.09 5.22 13.72
N THR A 136 0.53 6.44 13.49
CA THR A 136 -0.07 7.36 12.52
C THR A 136 0.98 7.86 11.57
N ASP A 137 0.61 8.02 10.31
CA ASP A 137 1.46 8.55 9.24
C ASP A 137 1.08 10.01 8.92
N LYS A 138 1.18 10.89 9.91
CA LYS A 138 0.71 12.29 9.84
C LYS A 138 1.35 13.14 8.74
N GLY A 139 2.47 12.69 8.17
CA GLY A 139 3.13 13.35 7.06
C GLY A 139 2.46 13.13 5.69
N PHE A 140 1.48 12.21 5.63
CA PHE A 140 0.78 11.86 4.40
C PHE A 140 -0.69 12.27 4.48
N GLN A 141 -1.22 12.77 3.36
CA GLN A 141 -2.63 13.15 3.26
C GLN A 141 -3.52 11.92 3.31
N PHE A 142 -3.13 10.87 2.63
CA PHE A 142 -3.79 9.57 2.64
C PHE A 142 -2.76 8.44 2.43
N LEU A 143 -3.17 7.24 2.76
CA LEU A 143 -2.41 6.01 2.59
C LEU A 143 -3.20 5.04 1.73
N GLY A 144 -2.49 4.30 0.87
CA GLY A 144 -3.02 3.16 0.13
C GLY A 144 -2.24 1.90 0.49
N PHE A 145 -2.93 0.88 0.98
CA PHE A 145 -2.33 -0.42 1.30
C PHE A 145 -2.88 -1.48 0.37
N SER A 146 -1.99 -2.19 -0.33
CA SER A 146 -2.34 -3.35 -1.13
C SER A 146 -1.72 -4.61 -0.57
N TYR A 147 -2.45 -5.71 -0.63
CA TYR A 147 -2.02 -7.00 -0.13
C TYR A 147 -1.71 -7.96 -1.27
N PHE A 148 -0.58 -8.67 -1.11
CA PHE A 148 -0.13 -9.68 -2.05
C PHE A 148 0.38 -10.91 -1.31
N TYR A 149 -0.16 -12.07 -1.63
CA TYR A 149 0.33 -13.36 -1.18
C TYR A 149 0.09 -14.44 -2.24
N LYS A 150 0.80 -15.55 -2.14
CA LYS A 150 0.60 -16.69 -3.05
C LYS A 150 -0.59 -17.51 -2.61
N GLU A 151 -1.44 -17.85 -3.57
CA GLU A 151 -2.56 -18.76 -3.33
C GLU A 151 -2.10 -20.23 -3.31
N PRO A 152 -2.71 -21.12 -2.50
CA PRO A 152 -3.68 -20.75 -1.46
C PRO A 152 -3.02 -20.01 -0.28
N LYS A 153 -3.79 -19.16 0.41
CA LYS A 153 -3.31 -18.45 1.61
C LYS A 153 -2.89 -19.46 2.67
N LYS A 154 -1.64 -19.36 3.15
CA LYS A 154 -1.01 -20.27 4.13
C LYS A 154 -0.56 -19.53 5.40
N PHE A 155 -1.36 -18.58 5.84
CA PHE A 155 -1.10 -17.82 7.06
C PHE A 155 -2.40 -17.25 7.61
N THR A 156 -2.40 -16.94 8.89
CA THR A 156 -3.40 -16.14 9.58
C THR A 156 -2.80 -14.81 10.01
N GLY A 157 -3.61 -13.86 10.50
CA GLY A 157 -3.11 -12.52 10.81
C GLY A 157 -2.93 -11.64 9.55
N GLY A 158 -2.09 -10.63 9.67
CA GLY A 158 -1.80 -9.68 8.60
C GLY A 158 -2.90 -8.64 8.33
N GLN A 159 -4.02 -8.67 9.05
CA GLN A 159 -5.09 -7.68 8.92
C GLN A 159 -4.57 -6.29 9.29
N LEU A 160 -4.98 -5.28 8.52
CA LEU A 160 -4.86 -3.90 8.92
C LEU A 160 -5.93 -3.63 10.00
N TYR A 161 -5.51 -3.17 11.17
CA TYR A 161 -6.43 -2.88 12.26
C TYR A 161 -6.31 -1.44 12.75
N PHE A 162 -7.44 -0.92 13.24
CA PHE A 162 -7.62 0.46 13.65
C PHE A 162 -8.11 0.47 15.10
N PRO A 163 -7.19 0.49 16.09
CA PRO A 163 -7.51 0.23 17.49
C PRO A 163 -8.52 1.22 18.07
N LYS A 164 -8.41 2.49 17.71
CA LYS A 164 -9.32 3.54 18.17
C LYS A 164 -10.79 3.27 17.79
N TYR A 165 -11.01 2.57 16.70
CA TYR A 165 -12.35 2.31 16.15
C TYR A 165 -12.80 0.86 16.36
N ASN A 166 -11.95 0.02 16.96
CA ASN A 166 -12.19 -1.43 17.04
C ASN A 166 -12.60 -2.03 15.68
N TYR A 167 -11.88 -1.64 14.63
CA TYR A 167 -12.17 -2.00 13.25
C TYR A 167 -10.97 -2.70 12.60
N GLU A 168 -11.23 -3.70 11.77
CA GLU A 168 -10.20 -4.43 11.03
C GLU A 168 -10.63 -4.63 9.58
N VAL A 169 -9.66 -4.57 8.67
CA VAL A 169 -9.84 -4.87 7.26
C VAL A 169 -9.14 -6.17 6.94
N SER A 170 -9.86 -7.06 6.26
CA SER A 170 -9.31 -8.36 5.85
C SER A 170 -8.08 -8.18 4.96
N CYS A 171 -7.09 -9.07 5.17
CA CYS A 171 -5.95 -9.18 4.29
C CYS A 171 -6.33 -10.05 3.08
N ASP A 172 -7.04 -9.45 2.12
CA ASP A 172 -7.47 -10.13 0.89
C ASP A 172 -6.45 -9.87 -0.23
N ASN A 173 -6.09 -10.90 -0.98
CA ASN A 173 -5.14 -10.79 -2.10
C ASN A 173 -5.68 -9.81 -3.16
N ASN A 174 -4.80 -8.98 -3.71
CA ASN A 174 -5.17 -7.97 -4.71
C ASN A 174 -6.25 -6.98 -4.25
N SER A 175 -6.40 -6.77 -2.93
CA SER A 175 -7.24 -5.71 -2.42
C SER A 175 -6.41 -4.46 -2.08
N MET A 176 -7.05 -3.29 -2.14
CA MET A 176 -6.45 -2.03 -1.68
C MET A 176 -7.42 -1.33 -0.74
N ILE A 177 -6.92 -0.88 0.39
CA ILE A 177 -7.62 0.08 1.26
C ILE A 177 -6.96 1.45 1.14
N VAL A 178 -7.77 2.51 1.04
CA VAL A 178 -7.32 3.90 1.06
C VAL A 178 -7.98 4.61 2.24
N PHE A 179 -7.19 5.32 3.05
CA PHE A 179 -7.66 6.04 4.23
C PHE A 179 -6.75 7.22 4.58
N PRO A 180 -7.21 8.21 5.39
CA PRO A 180 -6.40 9.36 5.76
C PRO A 180 -5.19 8.98 6.63
N GLY A 181 -4.02 9.59 6.38
CA GLY A 181 -2.78 9.27 7.09
C GLY A 181 -2.77 9.59 8.59
N TRP A 182 -3.71 10.38 9.08
CA TRP A 182 -3.88 10.68 10.52
C TRP A 182 -4.62 9.58 11.30
N VAL A 183 -5.24 8.61 10.62
CA VAL A 183 -5.93 7.49 11.26
C VAL A 183 -4.90 6.54 11.84
N GLU A 184 -4.98 6.28 13.16
CA GLU A 184 -4.11 5.31 13.83
C GLU A 184 -4.41 3.89 13.34
N HIS A 185 -3.37 3.20 12.93
CA HIS A 185 -3.47 1.87 12.33
C HIS A 185 -2.25 1.00 12.67
N GLY A 186 -2.43 -0.30 12.58
CA GLY A 186 -1.38 -1.30 12.75
C GLY A 186 -1.63 -2.53 11.89
N VAL A 187 -0.69 -3.47 11.87
CA VAL A 187 -0.83 -4.75 11.17
C VAL A 187 -0.75 -5.88 12.20
N ARG A 188 -1.76 -6.74 12.22
CA ARG A 188 -1.78 -7.93 13.08
C ARG A 188 -0.61 -8.85 12.78
N GLU A 189 -0.08 -9.46 13.81
CA GLU A 189 0.98 -10.45 13.69
C GLU A 189 0.59 -11.54 12.68
N VAL A 190 1.48 -11.82 11.75
CA VAL A 190 1.34 -12.90 10.75
C VAL A 190 1.76 -14.21 11.40
N LYS A 191 0.96 -15.26 11.22
CA LYS A 191 1.26 -16.63 11.66
C LYS A 191 1.19 -17.56 10.48
N ILE A 192 2.33 -18.11 10.10
CA ILE A 192 2.46 -19.04 8.98
C ILE A 192 2.07 -20.46 9.45
N GLU A 193 1.25 -21.15 8.68
CA GLU A 193 0.80 -22.52 8.94
C GLU A 193 1.84 -23.56 8.47
#